data_8ee9eaa624b44f307cf109c6b28bd0cf
#
_entry.id   8ee9eaa624b44f307cf109c6b28bd0cf
#
_cell.length_a   1.000
_cell.length_b   1.000
_cell.length_c   1.000
_cell.angle_alpha   90.00
_cell.angle_beta   90.00
_cell.angle_gamma   90.00
#
_symmetry.space_group_name_H-M   'P 1'
#
loop_
_entity.id
_entity.type
_entity.pdbx_description
1 polymer ?
#
loop_
_entity_poly.entity_id
_entity_poly.type
_entity_poly.pdbx_seq_one_letter_code
_entity_poly.pdbx_strand_id
1 'polypeptide(L)'
;MGYKIAVVGATGNVGREMLNILDERQFPVDTLAVLASRRSLGTEVSFGDKTLKTQDLDTFDFSGWDIALFAVGSDATKKYAPVAAKAGCLVIDNSSLYRYDPEIPLIVPEVNADAIEGYKNKMIIANPNCSTAQMVVALKPLHDRATIKRVVVSTYQSVSGAGKEGIDELWDQTKSIYNPVDNKPPKKFTKQIAFNVIPHIDVFMDDGSTKEEWKMVAETKKIVDKAIKVTATCVRVPVFVGHAESINIEFEDHLDEDEARDILRESPGVMVIDKREDGGYVTPIECVGDYATFISRIRQDSTIDNGLNLWCVSDNLRKGAALNAVQIAEVYVNRILSKR
;
A
#
# COMPACT_ATOMS: atom_id res chain seq x y z
N MET A 1 24.39 8.37 -12.75
CA MET A 1 24.06 7.27 -13.67
C MET A 1 22.55 7.07 -13.56
N GLY A 2 21.82 6.99 -14.66
CA GLY A 2 20.36 6.78 -14.63
C GLY A 2 20.00 5.33 -14.95
N TYR A 3 18.75 4.95 -14.66
CA TYR A 3 18.25 3.59 -14.80
C TYR A 3 17.09 3.53 -15.81
N LYS A 4 16.91 2.38 -16.42
CA LYS A 4 15.81 2.12 -17.35
C LYS A 4 14.63 1.53 -16.57
N ILE A 5 13.55 2.29 -16.48
CA ILE A 5 12.37 1.97 -15.68
C ILE A 5 11.17 1.70 -16.60
N ALA A 6 10.48 0.59 -16.39
CA ALA A 6 9.21 0.30 -17.04
C ALA A 6 8.07 0.37 -16.01
N VAL A 7 7.02 1.15 -16.29
CA VAL A 7 5.80 1.19 -15.47
C VAL A 7 4.69 0.44 -16.19
N VAL A 8 4.31 -0.72 -15.65
CA VAL A 8 3.29 -1.60 -16.23
C VAL A 8 1.93 -1.28 -15.59
N GLY A 9 0.94 -0.93 -16.41
CA GLY A 9 -0.35 -0.44 -15.93
C GLY A 9 -0.35 1.07 -15.68
N ALA A 10 0.45 1.82 -16.44
CA ALA A 10 0.67 3.26 -16.27
C ALA A 10 -0.60 4.13 -16.37
N THR A 11 -1.69 3.63 -16.94
CA THR A 11 -2.97 4.37 -17.06
C THR A 11 -3.87 4.26 -15.83
N GLY A 12 -3.60 3.30 -14.93
CA GLY A 12 -4.35 3.11 -13.69
C GLY A 12 -3.95 4.13 -12.61
N ASN A 13 -4.75 4.24 -11.53
CA ASN A 13 -4.48 5.19 -10.44
C ASN A 13 -3.08 4.98 -9.83
N VAL A 14 -2.73 3.75 -9.48
CA VAL A 14 -1.42 3.41 -8.90
C VAL A 14 -0.28 3.64 -9.90
N GLY A 15 -0.47 3.28 -11.18
CA GLY A 15 0.56 3.48 -12.21
C GLY A 15 0.85 4.96 -12.47
N ARG A 16 -0.18 5.81 -12.51
CA ARG A 16 -0.02 7.27 -12.59
C ARG A 16 0.68 7.83 -11.37
N GLU A 17 0.30 7.34 -10.18
CA GLU A 17 0.94 7.78 -8.95
C GLU A 17 2.41 7.33 -8.86
N MET A 18 2.78 6.15 -9.39
CA MET A 18 4.19 5.75 -9.54
C MET A 18 4.98 6.74 -10.41
N LEU A 19 4.39 7.20 -11.52
CA LEU A 19 5.04 8.20 -12.39
C LEU A 19 5.24 9.53 -11.64
N ASN A 20 4.22 10.00 -10.92
CA ASN A 20 4.31 11.21 -10.12
C ASN A 20 5.41 11.10 -9.06
N ILE A 21 5.44 9.99 -8.31
CA ILE A 21 6.41 9.79 -7.22
C ILE A 21 7.84 9.62 -7.74
N LEU A 22 8.04 8.94 -8.88
CA LEU A 22 9.36 8.87 -9.51
C LEU A 22 9.91 10.26 -9.84
N ASP A 23 9.04 11.17 -10.32
CA ASP A 23 9.41 12.56 -10.61
C ASP A 23 9.60 13.39 -9.34
N GLU A 24 8.63 13.40 -8.43
CA GLU A 24 8.69 14.13 -7.15
C GLU A 24 9.93 13.78 -6.32
N ARG A 25 10.33 12.51 -6.31
CA ARG A 25 11.51 12.02 -5.59
C ARG A 25 12.79 12.12 -6.39
N GLN A 26 12.71 12.64 -7.62
CA GLN A 26 13.86 12.76 -8.52
C GLN A 26 14.61 11.41 -8.67
N PHE A 27 13.84 10.32 -8.79
CA PHE A 27 14.42 9.00 -9.03
C PHE A 27 15.29 9.06 -10.29
N PRO A 28 16.51 8.48 -10.29
CA PRO A 28 17.45 8.64 -11.39
C PRO A 28 17.03 7.83 -12.63
N VAL A 29 15.99 8.31 -13.33
CA VAL A 29 15.48 7.70 -14.55
C VAL A 29 16.26 8.19 -15.76
N ASP A 30 16.90 7.25 -16.49
CA ASP A 30 17.51 7.52 -17.79
C ASP A 30 16.51 7.33 -18.92
N THR A 31 15.82 6.18 -18.89
CA THR A 31 14.82 5.83 -19.90
C THR A 31 13.55 5.33 -19.19
N LEU A 32 12.40 5.82 -19.63
CA LEU A 32 11.10 5.44 -19.06
C LEU A 32 10.19 4.85 -20.14
N ALA A 33 9.70 3.63 -19.92
CA ALA A 33 8.63 3.03 -20.68
C ALA A 33 7.33 3.01 -19.88
N VAL A 34 6.25 3.44 -20.49
CA VAL A 34 4.90 3.40 -19.89
C VAL A 34 4.06 2.38 -20.64
N LEU A 35 3.69 1.29 -19.98
CA LEU A 35 3.09 0.12 -20.59
C LEU A 35 1.63 -0.04 -20.17
N ALA A 36 0.80 -0.43 -21.13
CA ALA A 36 -0.61 -0.69 -20.91
C ALA A 36 -1.11 -1.84 -21.79
N SER A 37 -2.32 -2.32 -21.51
CA SER A 37 -3.02 -3.25 -22.41
C SER A 37 -3.42 -2.54 -23.72
N ARG A 38 -3.73 -3.31 -24.75
CA ARG A 38 -4.20 -2.80 -26.06
C ARG A 38 -5.38 -1.84 -25.95
N ARG A 39 -6.23 -1.98 -24.93
CA ARG A 39 -7.37 -1.06 -24.71
C ARG A 39 -6.93 0.37 -24.39
N SER A 40 -5.74 0.53 -23.83
CA SER A 40 -5.18 1.81 -23.43
C SER A 40 -3.91 2.16 -24.20
N LEU A 41 -3.67 1.50 -25.33
CA LEU A 41 -2.53 1.78 -26.21
C LEU A 41 -2.61 3.22 -26.75
N GLY A 42 -1.51 3.94 -26.70
CA GLY A 42 -1.43 5.33 -27.14
C GLY A 42 -2.06 6.34 -26.18
N THR A 43 -2.62 5.90 -25.05
CA THR A 43 -3.09 6.81 -24.00
C THR A 43 -1.93 7.63 -23.46
N GLU A 44 -2.15 8.93 -23.30
CA GLU A 44 -1.16 9.84 -22.75
C GLU A 44 -1.16 9.80 -21.22
N VAL A 45 0.07 9.78 -20.65
CA VAL A 45 0.32 9.89 -19.22
C VAL A 45 1.44 10.90 -18.97
N SER A 46 1.39 11.61 -17.85
CA SER A 46 2.39 12.61 -17.49
C SER A 46 3.53 11.99 -16.68
N PHE A 47 4.75 12.50 -16.88
CA PHE A 47 5.92 12.27 -16.06
C PHE A 47 6.66 13.61 -15.93
N GLY A 48 6.52 14.28 -14.81
CA GLY A 48 6.92 15.67 -14.68
C GLY A 48 6.29 16.53 -15.77
N ASP A 49 7.10 17.32 -16.46
CA ASP A 49 6.67 18.18 -17.58
C ASP A 49 6.50 17.42 -18.91
N LYS A 50 6.79 16.12 -18.94
CA LYS A 50 6.73 15.29 -20.16
C LYS A 50 5.43 14.56 -20.26
N THR A 51 4.89 14.48 -21.49
CA THR A 51 3.77 13.60 -21.86
C THR A 51 4.31 12.38 -22.60
N LEU A 52 3.99 11.20 -22.10
CA LEU A 52 4.42 9.92 -22.68
C LEU A 52 3.20 9.16 -23.21
N LYS A 53 3.37 8.46 -24.32
CA LYS A 53 2.32 7.57 -24.87
C LYS A 53 2.58 6.13 -24.45
N THR A 54 1.53 5.47 -23.99
CA THR A 54 1.62 4.07 -23.59
C THR A 54 1.92 3.16 -24.78
N GLN A 55 2.79 2.17 -24.51
CA GLN A 55 3.19 1.11 -25.41
C GLN A 55 2.44 -0.18 -25.08
N ASP A 56 2.37 -1.10 -26.04
CA ASP A 56 1.70 -2.39 -25.90
C ASP A 56 2.54 -3.35 -25.04
N LEU A 57 1.99 -3.72 -23.88
CA LEU A 57 2.62 -4.67 -22.96
C LEU A 57 2.82 -6.07 -23.59
N ASP A 58 1.93 -6.48 -24.53
CA ASP A 58 2.02 -7.80 -25.16
C ASP A 58 3.26 -7.97 -26.04
N THR A 59 3.81 -6.88 -26.56
CA THR A 59 4.94 -6.88 -27.51
C THR A 59 6.20 -6.26 -26.93
N PHE A 60 6.16 -5.81 -25.68
CA PHE A 60 7.29 -5.11 -25.07
C PHE A 60 8.43 -6.08 -24.71
N ASP A 61 9.65 -5.74 -25.11
CA ASP A 61 10.86 -6.48 -24.76
C ASP A 61 11.50 -5.89 -23.49
N PHE A 62 11.52 -6.66 -22.42
CA PHE A 62 12.14 -6.27 -21.14
C PHE A 62 13.67 -6.43 -21.11
N SER A 63 14.30 -6.89 -22.18
CA SER A 63 15.76 -7.08 -22.23
C SER A 63 16.48 -5.75 -22.10
N GLY A 64 17.44 -5.70 -21.15
CA GLY A 64 18.22 -4.49 -20.85
C GLY A 64 17.48 -3.40 -20.07
N TRP A 65 16.32 -3.69 -19.50
CA TRP A 65 15.64 -2.85 -18.53
C TRP A 65 16.06 -3.23 -17.11
N ASP A 66 16.23 -2.23 -16.24
CA ASP A 66 16.71 -2.45 -14.87
C ASP A 66 15.58 -2.84 -13.91
N ILE A 67 14.47 -2.08 -13.94
CA ILE A 67 13.35 -2.26 -13.01
C ILE A 67 12.03 -2.11 -13.76
N ALA A 68 11.06 -2.98 -13.44
CA ALA A 68 9.68 -2.91 -13.88
C ALA A 68 8.74 -2.80 -12.68
N LEU A 69 8.03 -1.67 -12.56
CA LEU A 69 7.01 -1.41 -11.54
C LEU A 69 5.66 -1.89 -12.06
N PHE A 70 5.09 -2.91 -11.44
CA PHE A 70 3.84 -3.53 -11.86
C PHE A 70 2.66 -3.00 -11.07
N ALA A 71 1.81 -2.20 -11.71
CA ALA A 71 0.56 -1.64 -11.19
C ALA A 71 -0.66 -2.27 -11.89
N VAL A 72 -0.68 -3.60 -12.00
CA VAL A 72 -1.72 -4.38 -12.70
C VAL A 72 -2.28 -5.47 -11.79
N GLY A 73 -3.40 -6.09 -12.19
CA GLY A 73 -4.00 -7.20 -11.45
C GLY A 73 -3.20 -8.50 -11.57
N SER A 74 -3.51 -9.46 -10.69
CA SER A 74 -2.79 -10.74 -10.55
C SER A 74 -2.71 -11.55 -11.85
N ASP A 75 -3.72 -11.51 -12.72
CA ASP A 75 -3.70 -12.25 -13.99
C ASP A 75 -2.65 -11.69 -14.96
N ALA A 76 -2.56 -10.37 -15.07
CA ALA A 76 -1.53 -9.73 -15.89
C ALA A 76 -0.14 -9.93 -15.28
N THR A 77 -0.01 -9.79 -13.96
CA THR A 77 1.25 -10.07 -13.25
C THR A 77 1.71 -11.51 -13.50
N LYS A 78 0.80 -12.49 -13.40
CA LYS A 78 1.11 -13.90 -13.66
C LYS A 78 1.66 -14.14 -15.07
N LYS A 79 1.14 -13.39 -16.06
CA LYS A 79 1.56 -13.51 -17.46
C LYS A 79 2.92 -12.84 -17.72
N TYR A 80 3.12 -11.61 -17.21
CA TYR A 80 4.24 -10.77 -17.67
C TYR A 80 5.41 -10.67 -16.67
N ALA A 81 5.18 -10.83 -15.38
CA ALA A 81 6.27 -10.73 -14.40
C ALA A 81 7.37 -11.79 -14.60
N PRO A 82 7.04 -13.07 -14.89
CA PRO A 82 8.07 -14.06 -15.21
C PRO A 82 8.85 -13.75 -16.49
N VAL A 83 8.22 -13.08 -17.46
CA VAL A 83 8.89 -12.67 -18.72
C VAL A 83 9.93 -11.58 -18.41
N ALA A 84 9.54 -10.55 -17.68
CA ALA A 84 10.45 -9.48 -17.27
C ALA A 84 11.60 -10.01 -16.39
N ALA A 85 11.30 -10.84 -15.41
CA ALA A 85 12.28 -11.45 -14.52
C ALA A 85 13.30 -12.31 -15.30
N LYS A 86 12.85 -13.12 -16.27
CA LYS A 86 13.72 -13.93 -17.11
C LYS A 86 14.62 -13.10 -18.02
N ALA A 87 14.17 -11.92 -18.43
CA ALA A 87 14.96 -10.96 -19.18
C ALA A 87 16.02 -10.22 -18.32
N GLY A 88 16.08 -10.48 -17.02
CA GLY A 88 16.99 -9.83 -16.07
C GLY A 88 16.49 -8.51 -15.51
N CYS A 89 15.25 -8.13 -15.80
CA CYS A 89 14.59 -6.93 -15.27
C CYS A 89 13.98 -7.26 -13.89
N LEU A 90 14.33 -6.48 -12.85
CA LEU A 90 13.70 -6.65 -11.54
C LEU A 90 12.22 -6.23 -11.61
N VAL A 91 11.35 -7.11 -11.15
CA VAL A 91 9.91 -6.81 -11.03
C VAL A 91 9.59 -6.41 -9.60
N ILE A 92 8.90 -5.28 -9.41
CA ILE A 92 8.27 -4.87 -8.15
C ILE A 92 6.75 -4.93 -8.36
N ASP A 93 6.11 -5.93 -7.75
CA ASP A 93 4.72 -6.28 -8.00
C ASP A 93 3.77 -5.76 -6.92
N ASN A 94 2.80 -4.92 -7.31
CA ASN A 94 1.75 -4.44 -6.41
C ASN A 94 0.54 -5.38 -6.31
N SER A 95 0.45 -6.42 -7.15
CA SER A 95 -0.64 -7.39 -7.03
C SER A 95 -0.51 -8.27 -5.80
N SER A 96 -1.54 -9.04 -5.49
CA SER A 96 -1.49 -10.00 -4.38
C SER A 96 -0.86 -11.34 -4.77
N LEU A 97 -0.44 -11.52 -6.04
CA LEU A 97 -0.08 -12.82 -6.59
C LEU A 97 1.09 -13.48 -5.86
N TYR A 98 2.16 -12.71 -5.64
CA TYR A 98 3.43 -13.25 -5.12
C TYR A 98 3.68 -12.98 -3.64
N ARG A 99 2.79 -12.27 -2.94
CA ARG A 99 3.00 -11.87 -1.54
C ARG A 99 3.23 -13.02 -0.58
N TYR A 100 2.63 -14.18 -0.89
CA TYR A 100 2.66 -15.37 -0.01
C TYR A 100 3.66 -16.43 -0.47
N ASP A 101 4.33 -16.22 -1.61
CA ASP A 101 5.41 -17.10 -2.06
C ASP A 101 6.61 -16.96 -1.12
N PRO A 102 7.10 -18.06 -0.50
CA PRO A 102 8.21 -17.99 0.44
C PRO A 102 9.55 -17.61 -0.20
N GLU A 103 9.70 -17.78 -1.51
CA GLU A 103 10.90 -17.41 -2.25
C GLU A 103 10.90 -15.95 -2.70
N ILE A 104 9.76 -15.24 -2.62
CA ILE A 104 9.62 -13.85 -3.05
C ILE A 104 9.54 -12.96 -1.82
N PRO A 105 10.46 -12.00 -1.64
CA PRO A 105 10.41 -11.09 -0.50
C PRO A 105 9.20 -10.14 -0.60
N LEU A 106 8.57 -9.90 0.55
CA LEU A 106 7.49 -8.94 0.75
C LEU A 106 8.05 -7.78 1.56
N ILE A 107 8.14 -6.58 0.97
CA ILE A 107 8.98 -5.51 1.52
C ILE A 107 8.20 -4.24 1.82
N VAL A 108 8.43 -3.73 3.02
CA VAL A 108 8.18 -2.34 3.43
C VAL A 108 9.53 -1.75 3.84
N PRO A 109 10.12 -0.82 3.08
CA PRO A 109 11.49 -0.36 3.28
C PRO A 109 11.81 0.14 4.69
N GLU A 110 10.88 0.79 5.36
CA GLU A 110 11.04 1.27 6.75
C GLU A 110 11.06 0.13 7.79
N VAL A 111 10.65 -1.08 7.40
CA VAL A 111 10.45 -2.22 8.31
C VAL A 111 11.47 -3.32 8.09
N ASN A 112 11.64 -3.77 6.84
CA ASN A 112 12.41 -4.97 6.52
C ASN A 112 13.23 -4.81 5.22
N ALA A 113 13.86 -3.65 5.00
CA ALA A 113 14.67 -3.37 3.80
C ALA A 113 15.74 -4.44 3.52
N ASP A 114 16.24 -5.14 4.54
CA ASP A 114 17.27 -6.18 4.38
C ASP A 114 16.75 -7.42 3.63
N ALA A 115 15.44 -7.63 3.64
CA ALA A 115 14.81 -8.70 2.85
C ALA A 115 15.00 -8.53 1.33
N ILE A 116 15.49 -7.35 0.88
CA ILE A 116 15.78 -7.07 -0.53
C ILE A 116 16.73 -8.12 -1.15
N GLU A 117 17.64 -8.69 -0.39
CA GLU A 117 18.58 -9.71 -0.89
C GLU A 117 17.88 -10.95 -1.47
N GLY A 118 16.63 -11.21 -1.07
CA GLY A 118 15.82 -12.29 -1.60
C GLY A 118 15.36 -12.09 -3.06
N TYR A 119 15.56 -10.90 -3.66
CA TYR A 119 15.27 -10.66 -5.06
C TYR A 119 15.93 -11.66 -6.02
N LYS A 120 17.11 -12.17 -5.61
CA LYS A 120 17.93 -13.12 -6.39
C LYS A 120 17.21 -14.43 -6.70
N ASN A 121 16.26 -14.82 -5.88
CA ASN A 121 15.56 -16.08 -6.02
C ASN A 121 14.69 -16.12 -7.30
N LYS A 122 13.95 -15.04 -7.56
CA LYS A 122 12.98 -14.98 -8.67
C LYS A 122 13.09 -13.70 -9.52
N MET A 123 13.95 -12.75 -9.18
CA MET A 123 13.95 -11.39 -9.76
C MET A 123 12.60 -10.68 -9.61
N ILE A 124 11.86 -11.01 -8.56
CA ILE A 124 10.56 -10.42 -8.21
C ILE A 124 10.58 -10.03 -6.74
N ILE A 125 10.02 -8.87 -6.43
CA ILE A 125 9.74 -8.38 -5.09
C ILE A 125 8.26 -8.05 -5.01
N ALA A 126 7.58 -8.51 -3.97
CA ALA A 126 6.18 -8.20 -3.74
C ALA A 126 6.04 -6.94 -2.87
N ASN A 127 5.09 -6.09 -3.27
CA ASN A 127 4.61 -4.95 -2.49
C ASN A 127 3.38 -5.37 -1.68
N PRO A 128 3.28 -5.04 -0.38
CA PRO A 128 2.19 -5.51 0.48
C PRO A 128 0.82 -4.90 0.16
N ASN A 129 -0.19 -5.38 0.86
CA ASN A 129 -1.51 -4.76 0.93
C ASN A 129 -1.42 -3.33 1.50
N CYS A 130 -2.27 -2.43 1.02
CA CYS A 130 -2.21 -1.02 1.38
C CYS A 130 -2.41 -0.77 2.88
N SER A 131 -3.36 -1.47 3.51
CA SER A 131 -3.56 -1.37 4.96
C SER A 131 -2.40 -2.00 5.73
N THR A 132 -1.91 -3.16 5.29
CA THR A 132 -0.72 -3.77 5.91
C THR A 132 0.49 -2.85 5.86
N ALA A 133 0.74 -2.19 4.73
CA ALA A 133 1.91 -1.32 4.56
C ALA A 133 1.98 -0.21 5.62
N GLN A 134 0.89 0.53 5.83
CA GLN A 134 0.84 1.59 6.83
C GLN A 134 0.89 1.05 8.26
N MET A 135 0.16 -0.05 8.54
CA MET A 135 0.12 -0.65 9.86
C MET A 135 1.51 -1.12 10.33
N VAL A 136 2.26 -1.83 9.49
CA VAL A 136 3.57 -2.38 9.89
C VAL A 136 4.62 -1.30 10.10
N VAL A 137 4.52 -0.15 9.43
CA VAL A 137 5.37 1.02 9.68
C VAL A 137 5.19 1.53 11.11
N ALA A 138 3.96 1.57 11.60
CA ALA A 138 3.67 1.94 12.99
C ALA A 138 4.06 0.83 13.98
N LEU A 139 3.85 -0.45 13.63
CA LEU A 139 4.08 -1.57 14.54
C LEU A 139 5.56 -1.87 14.77
N LYS A 140 6.39 -1.78 13.73
CA LYS A 140 7.80 -2.23 13.79
C LYS A 140 8.61 -1.56 14.90
N PRO A 141 8.66 -0.24 15.03
CA PRO A 141 9.45 0.41 16.07
C PRO A 141 8.95 0.07 17.48
N LEU A 142 7.65 -0.08 17.67
CA LEU A 142 7.06 -0.50 18.96
C LEU A 142 7.38 -1.98 19.26
N HIS A 143 7.36 -2.84 18.24
CA HIS A 143 7.72 -4.26 18.37
C HIS A 143 9.18 -4.44 18.77
N ASP A 144 10.08 -3.66 18.20
CA ASP A 144 11.51 -3.71 18.52
C ASP A 144 11.80 -3.32 19.97
N ARG A 145 10.95 -2.47 20.55
CA ARG A 145 11.10 -2.01 21.93
C ARG A 145 10.43 -2.93 22.96
N ALA A 146 9.24 -3.45 22.67
CA ALA A 146 8.40 -4.10 23.69
C ALA A 146 7.77 -5.43 23.23
N THR A 147 8.19 -5.99 22.14
CA THR A 147 7.70 -7.26 21.56
C THR A 147 6.18 -7.40 21.54
N ILE A 148 5.57 -7.22 20.37
CA ILE A 148 4.13 -7.31 20.21
C ILE A 148 3.68 -8.77 20.29
N LYS A 149 2.71 -9.05 21.15
CA LYS A 149 2.02 -10.34 21.29
C LYS A 149 0.81 -10.44 20.39
N ARG A 150 0.00 -9.35 20.38
CA ARG A 150 -1.30 -9.35 19.72
C ARG A 150 -1.65 -7.97 19.16
N VAL A 151 -2.28 -7.96 17.99
CA VAL A 151 -2.85 -6.78 17.36
C VAL A 151 -4.32 -7.04 17.04
N VAL A 152 -5.17 -6.11 17.43
CA VAL A 152 -6.57 -6.02 16.99
C VAL A 152 -6.69 -4.75 16.17
N VAL A 153 -7.11 -4.88 14.92
CA VAL A 153 -7.23 -3.74 14.02
C VAL A 153 -8.60 -3.69 13.35
N SER A 154 -9.18 -2.50 13.35
CA SER A 154 -10.34 -2.17 12.52
C SER A 154 -9.90 -1.14 11.49
N THR A 155 -10.08 -1.46 10.19
CA THR A 155 -9.71 -0.55 9.11
C THR A 155 -10.91 0.24 8.63
N TYR A 156 -10.67 1.46 8.18
CA TYR A 156 -11.62 2.37 7.52
C TYR A 156 -11.02 2.71 6.16
N GLN A 157 -11.32 1.84 5.17
CA GLN A 157 -10.65 1.88 3.87
C GLN A 157 -11.44 2.70 2.85
N SER A 158 -10.79 3.66 2.23
CA SER A 158 -11.34 4.50 1.16
C SER A 158 -11.65 3.70 -0.11
N VAL A 159 -12.55 4.21 -0.93
CA VAL A 159 -12.99 3.57 -2.17
C VAL A 159 -11.92 3.47 -3.25
N SER A 160 -10.88 4.32 -3.21
CA SER A 160 -9.75 4.25 -4.16
C SER A 160 -9.02 2.90 -4.12
N GLY A 161 -9.04 2.19 -2.98
CA GLY A 161 -8.52 0.84 -2.86
C GLY A 161 -9.24 -0.19 -3.75
N ALA A 162 -10.46 0.10 -4.18
CA ALA A 162 -11.21 -0.66 -5.17
C ALA A 162 -10.97 -0.19 -6.63
N GLY A 163 -10.03 0.72 -6.83
CA GLY A 163 -9.70 1.30 -8.13
C GLY A 163 -10.63 2.43 -8.57
N LYS A 164 -10.47 2.87 -9.83
CA LYS A 164 -11.27 3.96 -10.41
C LYS A 164 -12.77 3.71 -10.31
N GLU A 165 -13.20 2.48 -10.55
CA GLU A 165 -14.63 2.11 -10.50
C GLU A 165 -15.25 2.36 -9.10
N GLY A 166 -14.47 2.15 -8.02
CA GLY A 166 -14.92 2.45 -6.67
C GLY A 166 -15.09 3.95 -6.42
N ILE A 167 -14.17 4.75 -6.92
CA ILE A 167 -14.24 6.22 -6.87
C ILE A 167 -15.46 6.73 -7.65
N ASP A 168 -15.62 6.26 -8.88
CA ASP A 168 -16.73 6.65 -9.75
C ASP A 168 -18.09 6.25 -9.12
N GLU A 169 -18.19 5.07 -8.51
CA GLU A 169 -19.41 4.61 -7.87
C GLU A 169 -19.78 5.46 -6.64
N LEU A 170 -18.83 5.79 -5.76
CA LEU A 170 -19.11 6.70 -4.64
C LEU A 170 -19.58 8.05 -5.13
N TRP A 171 -18.93 8.61 -6.15
CA TRP A 171 -19.29 9.88 -6.74
C TRP A 171 -20.71 9.86 -7.34
N ASP A 172 -21.02 8.84 -8.15
CA ASP A 172 -22.32 8.71 -8.80
C ASP A 172 -23.45 8.48 -7.79
N GLN A 173 -23.23 7.61 -6.79
CA GLN A 173 -24.22 7.39 -5.72
C GLN A 173 -24.46 8.65 -4.90
N THR A 174 -23.41 9.41 -4.57
CA THR A 174 -23.54 10.68 -3.83
C THR A 174 -24.41 11.68 -4.62
N LYS A 175 -24.17 11.84 -5.92
CA LYS A 175 -24.99 12.70 -6.77
C LYS A 175 -26.44 12.22 -6.86
N SER A 176 -26.64 10.92 -6.98
CA SER A 176 -27.99 10.33 -7.12
C SER A 176 -28.85 10.50 -5.88
N ILE A 177 -28.28 10.57 -4.69
CA ILE A 177 -29.04 10.84 -3.46
C ILE A 177 -29.66 12.23 -3.47
N TYR A 178 -28.98 13.21 -4.06
CA TYR A 178 -29.50 14.59 -4.20
C TYR A 178 -30.30 14.81 -5.50
N ASN A 179 -30.21 13.86 -6.44
CA ASN A 179 -30.96 13.89 -7.70
C ASN A 179 -31.58 12.51 -8.00
N PRO A 180 -32.78 12.20 -7.50
CA PRO A 180 -33.39 10.85 -7.53
C PRO A 180 -33.64 10.25 -8.92
N VAL A 181 -33.50 11.03 -9.99
CA VAL A 181 -33.75 10.56 -11.38
C VAL A 181 -32.71 9.53 -11.84
N ASP A 182 -31.53 9.49 -11.20
CA ASP A 182 -30.39 8.67 -11.61
C ASP A 182 -30.01 7.57 -10.61
N ASN A 183 -30.95 7.07 -9.82
CA ASN A 183 -30.63 6.05 -8.80
C ASN A 183 -30.19 4.73 -9.44
N LYS A 184 -28.88 4.50 -9.50
CA LYS A 184 -28.27 3.25 -10.02
C LYS A 184 -27.96 2.30 -8.86
N PRO A 185 -28.25 1.00 -9.02
CA PRO A 185 -27.87 0.01 -8.01
C PRO A 185 -26.33 -0.09 -7.90
N PRO A 186 -25.80 -0.52 -6.74
CA PRO A 186 -24.39 -0.79 -6.57
C PRO A 186 -23.86 -1.76 -7.65
N LYS A 187 -22.66 -1.51 -8.16
CA LYS A 187 -21.99 -2.35 -9.18
C LYS A 187 -20.65 -2.89 -8.69
N LYS A 188 -19.84 -2.02 -8.10
CA LYS A 188 -18.52 -2.37 -7.58
C LYS A 188 -18.59 -2.87 -6.14
N PHE A 189 -19.43 -2.25 -5.33
CA PHE A 189 -19.63 -2.63 -3.95
C PHE A 189 -20.87 -3.52 -3.78
N THR A 190 -20.89 -4.31 -2.72
CA THR A 190 -22.01 -5.22 -2.42
C THR A 190 -23.28 -4.52 -1.97
N LYS A 191 -23.13 -3.29 -1.48
CA LYS A 191 -24.20 -2.40 -1.01
C LYS A 191 -23.89 -0.96 -1.40
N GLN A 192 -24.86 -0.06 -1.24
CA GLN A 192 -24.63 1.38 -1.36
C GLN A 192 -23.47 1.80 -0.45
N ILE A 193 -22.48 2.51 -1.00
CA ILE A 193 -21.35 3.04 -0.25
C ILE A 193 -21.53 4.49 0.16
N ALA A 194 -22.22 5.32 -0.65
CA ALA A 194 -22.48 6.71 -0.30
C ALA A 194 -23.25 6.81 1.02
N PHE A 195 -22.70 7.56 1.99
CA PHE A 195 -23.22 7.75 3.35
C PHE A 195 -23.41 6.43 4.14
N ASN A 196 -22.59 5.41 3.86
CA ASN A 196 -22.69 4.10 4.48
C ASN A 196 -21.29 3.51 4.75
N VAL A 197 -21.22 2.50 5.62
CA VAL A 197 -20.04 1.68 5.87
C VAL A 197 -20.34 0.23 5.53
N ILE A 198 -19.39 -0.46 4.88
CA ILE A 198 -19.56 -1.84 4.43
C ILE A 198 -18.46 -2.71 5.07
N PRO A 199 -18.78 -3.55 6.07
CA PRO A 199 -17.81 -4.42 6.74
C PRO A 199 -17.52 -5.67 5.90
N HIS A 200 -17.15 -5.47 4.64
CA HIS A 200 -16.88 -6.53 3.68
C HIS A 200 -15.97 -6.01 2.57
N ILE A 201 -14.73 -6.48 2.53
CA ILE A 201 -13.76 -6.17 1.49
C ILE A 201 -13.15 -7.49 0.99
N ASP A 202 -13.20 -7.73 -0.33
CA ASP A 202 -12.79 -8.98 -0.98
C ASP A 202 -13.76 -10.14 -0.67
N VAL A 203 -13.42 -11.37 -0.99
CA VAL A 203 -14.28 -12.55 -0.83
C VAL A 203 -14.25 -13.10 0.59
N PHE A 204 -15.33 -13.73 1.04
CA PHE A 204 -15.35 -14.46 2.30
C PHE A 204 -14.52 -15.74 2.20
N MET A 205 -13.86 -16.10 3.28
CA MET A 205 -13.15 -17.34 3.49
C MET A 205 -13.97 -18.30 4.37
N ASP A 206 -13.55 -19.56 4.44
CA ASP A 206 -14.30 -20.63 5.14
C ASP A 206 -14.44 -20.38 6.65
N ASP A 207 -13.53 -19.62 7.25
CA ASP A 207 -13.55 -19.25 8.68
C ASP A 207 -14.44 -18.04 8.99
N GLY A 208 -15.10 -17.47 7.97
CA GLY A 208 -15.95 -16.29 8.08
C GLY A 208 -15.21 -14.96 8.00
N SER A 209 -13.88 -14.95 7.97
CA SER A 209 -13.11 -13.76 7.66
C SER A 209 -13.19 -13.41 6.17
N THR A 210 -12.82 -12.19 5.80
CA THR A 210 -12.62 -11.84 4.40
C THR A 210 -11.15 -12.06 4.00
N LYS A 211 -10.91 -12.21 2.70
CA LYS A 211 -9.55 -12.32 2.18
C LYS A 211 -8.71 -11.07 2.48
N GLU A 212 -9.34 -9.89 2.56
CA GLU A 212 -8.64 -8.66 2.96
C GLU A 212 -8.13 -8.74 4.40
N GLU A 213 -8.94 -9.23 5.33
CA GLU A 213 -8.56 -9.47 6.73
C GLU A 213 -7.45 -10.50 6.84
N TRP A 214 -7.56 -11.60 6.09
CA TRP A 214 -6.52 -12.62 6.02
C TRP A 214 -5.18 -12.07 5.51
N LYS A 215 -5.20 -11.17 4.49
CA LYS A 215 -3.98 -10.52 3.99
C LYS A 215 -3.27 -9.77 5.11
N MET A 216 -3.98 -9.00 5.91
CA MET A 216 -3.38 -8.26 7.04
C MET A 216 -2.71 -9.21 8.03
N VAL A 217 -3.34 -10.34 8.33
CA VAL A 217 -2.75 -11.37 9.22
C VAL A 217 -1.49 -11.98 8.62
N ALA A 218 -1.58 -12.47 7.38
CA ALA A 218 -0.50 -13.22 6.74
C ALA A 218 0.71 -12.32 6.42
N GLU A 219 0.45 -11.10 5.93
CA GLU A 219 1.49 -10.17 5.53
C GLU A 219 2.22 -9.56 6.74
N THR A 220 1.50 -9.22 7.83
CA THR A 220 2.14 -8.76 9.07
C THR A 220 3.11 -9.79 9.62
N LYS A 221 2.72 -11.07 9.62
CA LYS A 221 3.59 -12.18 10.05
C LYS A 221 4.83 -12.34 9.16
N LYS A 222 4.70 -12.11 7.86
CA LYS A 222 5.81 -12.22 6.91
C LYS A 222 6.77 -11.04 6.98
N ILE A 223 6.25 -9.84 7.25
CA ILE A 223 7.03 -8.60 7.21
C ILE A 223 7.69 -8.30 8.56
N VAL A 224 6.96 -8.49 9.68
CA VAL A 224 7.41 -8.09 11.03
C VAL A 224 7.87 -9.29 11.83
N ASP A 225 6.94 -10.13 12.29
CA ASP A 225 7.25 -11.34 13.06
C ASP A 225 6.09 -12.34 12.96
N LYS A 226 6.46 -13.61 12.70
CA LYS A 226 5.52 -14.73 12.61
C LYS A 226 4.77 -15.03 13.91
N ALA A 227 5.31 -14.62 15.06
CA ALA A 227 4.74 -14.85 16.37
C ALA A 227 3.56 -13.92 16.68
N ILE A 228 3.47 -12.76 16.03
CA ILE A 228 2.40 -11.78 16.27
C ILE A 228 1.04 -12.39 15.93
N LYS A 229 0.12 -12.34 16.90
CA LYS A 229 -1.29 -12.71 16.70
C LYS A 229 -2.05 -11.50 16.19
N VAL A 230 -2.65 -11.57 15.02
CA VAL A 230 -3.41 -10.47 14.41
C VAL A 230 -4.84 -10.89 14.19
N THR A 231 -5.79 -10.02 14.51
CA THR A 231 -7.18 -10.11 14.06
C THR A 231 -7.60 -8.78 13.48
N ALA A 232 -8.27 -8.81 12.33
CA ALA A 232 -8.66 -7.62 11.59
C ALA A 232 -10.15 -7.62 11.27
N THR A 233 -10.75 -6.44 11.23
CA THR A 233 -12.07 -6.18 10.64
C THR A 233 -11.91 -5.10 9.59
N CYS A 234 -12.12 -5.45 8.32
CA CYS A 234 -11.88 -4.52 7.21
C CYS A 234 -13.19 -3.90 6.72
N VAL A 235 -13.30 -2.57 6.86
CA VAL A 235 -14.51 -1.81 6.54
C VAL A 235 -14.25 -0.85 5.39
N ARG A 236 -15.10 -0.87 4.35
CA ARG A 236 -15.14 0.15 3.29
C ARG A 236 -15.95 1.34 3.76
N VAL A 237 -15.37 2.54 3.65
CA VAL A 237 -16.00 3.79 4.06
C VAL A 237 -16.16 4.75 2.88
N PRO A 238 -17.11 5.72 2.93
CA PRO A 238 -17.39 6.66 1.84
C PRO A 238 -16.37 7.81 1.80
N VAL A 239 -15.10 7.46 1.73
CA VAL A 239 -13.95 8.35 1.61
C VAL A 239 -13.26 8.05 0.28
N PHE A 240 -12.85 9.06 -0.49
CA PHE A 240 -12.26 8.86 -1.80
C PHE A 240 -10.86 8.27 -1.73
N VAL A 241 -9.97 8.87 -0.96
CA VAL A 241 -8.56 8.48 -0.80
C VAL A 241 -8.16 8.57 0.68
N GLY A 242 -7.20 7.77 1.10
CA GLY A 242 -6.71 7.69 2.48
C GLY A 242 -7.38 6.57 3.26
N HIS A 243 -6.57 5.65 3.80
CA HIS A 243 -7.02 4.60 4.72
C HIS A 243 -6.72 5.00 6.15
N ALA A 244 -7.65 4.69 7.04
CA ALA A 244 -7.45 4.86 8.46
C ALA A 244 -7.60 3.51 9.17
N GLU A 245 -6.95 3.38 10.33
CA GLU A 245 -6.96 2.18 11.14
C GLU A 245 -7.01 2.52 12.63
N SER A 246 -7.92 1.87 13.35
CA SER A 246 -7.91 1.83 14.80
C SER A 246 -7.18 0.57 15.23
N ILE A 247 -6.04 0.72 15.87
CA ILE A 247 -5.14 -0.36 16.24
C ILE A 247 -5.05 -0.46 17.74
N ASN A 248 -5.32 -1.66 18.30
CA ASN A 248 -5.06 -2.03 19.67
C ASN A 248 -3.92 -3.05 19.69
N ILE A 249 -2.93 -2.82 20.53
CA ILE A 249 -1.69 -3.61 20.59
C ILE A 249 -1.49 -4.10 22.01
N GLU A 250 -1.21 -5.40 22.17
CA GLU A 250 -0.75 -6.01 23.41
C GLU A 250 0.72 -6.38 23.28
N PHE A 251 1.52 -6.00 24.26
CA PHE A 251 2.96 -6.24 24.32
C PHE A 251 3.35 -7.29 25.37
N GLU A 252 4.56 -7.81 25.28
CA GLU A 252 5.16 -8.63 26.34
C GLU A 252 5.57 -7.76 27.52
N ASP A 253 6.26 -6.66 27.24
CA ASP A 253 6.75 -5.71 28.22
C ASP A 253 5.90 -4.45 28.24
N HIS A 254 5.93 -3.75 29.37
CA HIS A 254 5.25 -2.45 29.46
C HIS A 254 5.90 -1.42 28.56
N LEU A 255 5.05 -0.69 27.82
CA LEU A 255 5.43 0.45 27.00
C LEU A 255 4.50 1.62 27.35
N ASP A 256 5.06 2.66 27.93
CA ASP A 256 4.33 3.89 28.24
C ASP A 256 3.94 4.65 26.98
N GLU A 257 2.80 5.36 27.02
CA GLU A 257 2.28 6.10 25.86
C GLU A 257 3.19 7.25 25.42
N ASP A 258 3.92 7.89 26.36
CA ASP A 258 4.85 8.96 26.00
C ASP A 258 6.13 8.39 25.39
N GLU A 259 6.65 7.28 25.93
CA GLU A 259 7.75 6.54 25.31
C GLU A 259 7.37 6.06 23.91
N ALA A 260 6.19 5.50 23.72
CA ALA A 260 5.69 5.06 22.40
C ALA A 260 5.58 6.23 21.42
N ARG A 261 5.13 7.39 21.89
CA ARG A 261 5.03 8.62 21.08
C ARG A 261 6.40 9.11 20.61
N ASP A 262 7.39 9.06 21.49
CA ASP A 262 8.76 9.48 21.16
C ASP A 262 9.43 8.51 20.21
N ILE A 263 9.30 7.21 20.40
CA ILE A 263 9.77 6.18 19.48
C ILE A 263 9.18 6.39 18.08
N LEU A 264 7.88 6.63 17.99
CA LEU A 264 7.21 6.84 16.71
C LEU A 264 7.64 8.13 16.01
N ARG A 265 7.95 9.21 16.75
CA ARG A 265 8.46 10.46 16.19
C ARG A 265 9.83 10.31 15.53
N GLU A 266 10.67 9.44 16.08
CA GLU A 266 12.02 9.18 15.56
C GLU A 266 12.01 8.12 14.45
N SER A 267 10.86 7.48 14.18
CA SER A 267 10.76 6.38 13.24
C SER A 267 10.65 6.86 11.79
N PRO A 268 11.37 6.23 10.85
CA PRO A 268 11.32 6.61 9.44
C PRO A 268 9.92 6.41 8.85
N GLY A 269 9.46 7.38 8.07
CA GLY A 269 8.16 7.33 7.40
C GLY A 269 6.95 7.56 8.31
N VAL A 270 7.16 7.84 9.60
CA VAL A 270 6.11 8.15 10.58
C VAL A 270 6.06 9.65 10.86
N MET A 271 4.85 10.17 10.96
CA MET A 271 4.59 11.52 11.48
C MET A 271 3.56 11.44 12.61
N VAL A 272 3.93 11.88 13.80
CA VAL A 272 3.04 11.89 14.97
C VAL A 272 2.38 13.25 15.12
N ILE A 273 1.05 13.28 14.95
CA ILE A 273 0.18 14.42 15.24
C ILE A 273 -0.83 13.94 16.27
N ASP A 274 -0.51 14.12 17.53
CA ASP A 274 -1.23 13.56 18.67
C ASP A 274 -1.36 14.59 19.80
N LYS A 275 -2.32 15.49 19.63
CA LYS A 275 -2.66 16.47 20.66
C LYS A 275 -4.02 16.14 21.25
N ARG A 276 -4.13 16.30 22.59
CA ARG A 276 -5.39 16.05 23.32
C ARG A 276 -6.27 17.30 23.32
N GLU A 277 -6.58 17.78 22.11
CA GLU A 277 -7.42 18.96 21.84
C GLU A 277 -8.32 18.69 20.62
N ASP A 278 -9.30 19.54 20.40
CA ASP A 278 -10.19 19.45 19.24
C ASP A 278 -9.37 19.58 17.94
N GLY A 279 -9.52 18.59 17.03
CA GLY A 279 -8.75 18.54 15.78
C GLY A 279 -7.28 18.14 15.92
N GLY A 280 -6.81 17.72 17.08
CA GLY A 280 -5.42 17.35 17.34
C GLY A 280 -5.01 15.96 16.80
N TYR A 281 -5.61 15.50 15.72
CA TYR A 281 -5.39 14.20 15.05
C TYR A 281 -5.53 14.33 13.54
N VAL A 282 -5.06 13.36 12.79
CA VAL A 282 -5.13 13.34 11.31
C VAL A 282 -6.27 12.46 10.83
N THR A 283 -6.99 12.93 9.82
CA THR A 283 -8.06 12.19 9.13
C THR A 283 -7.64 11.81 7.70
N PRO A 284 -8.34 10.89 7.02
CA PRO A 284 -7.99 10.49 5.67
C PRO A 284 -7.87 11.62 4.64
N ILE A 285 -8.69 12.68 4.76
CA ILE A 285 -8.64 13.79 3.80
C ILE A 285 -7.30 14.55 3.88
N GLU A 286 -6.74 14.65 5.08
CA GLU A 286 -5.52 15.43 5.33
C GLU A 286 -4.25 14.69 4.90
N CYS A 287 -4.28 13.35 4.78
CA CYS A 287 -3.12 12.58 4.37
C CYS A 287 -2.97 12.45 2.85
N VAL A 288 -3.95 12.90 2.06
CA VAL A 288 -3.92 12.75 0.60
C VAL A 288 -2.76 13.53 0.01
N GLY A 289 -1.93 12.84 -0.78
CA GLY A 289 -0.75 13.43 -1.41
C GLY A 289 0.49 13.47 -0.50
N ASP A 290 0.41 13.01 0.75
CA ASP A 290 1.57 12.93 1.65
C ASP A 290 2.26 11.55 1.58
N TYR A 291 3.52 11.50 1.97
CA TYR A 291 4.34 10.29 2.03
C TYR A 291 4.28 9.60 3.40
N ALA A 292 3.91 10.33 4.43
CA ALA A 292 3.96 9.86 5.80
C ALA A 292 2.83 8.87 6.15
N THR A 293 3.14 8.02 7.10
CA THR A 293 2.16 7.32 7.91
C THR A 293 1.92 8.15 9.16
N PHE A 294 0.73 8.72 9.27
CA PHE A 294 0.36 9.59 10.39
C PHE A 294 -0.16 8.77 11.55
N ILE A 295 0.36 9.05 12.75
CA ILE A 295 -0.09 8.41 13.99
C ILE A 295 -0.67 9.46 14.93
N SER A 296 -1.85 9.15 15.47
CA SER A 296 -2.60 9.99 16.40
C SER A 296 -3.26 9.11 17.46
N ARG A 297 -3.85 9.75 18.48
CA ARG A 297 -4.66 9.08 19.50
C ARG A 297 -3.94 7.97 20.26
N ILE A 298 -2.63 8.14 20.49
CA ILE A 298 -1.80 7.23 21.27
C ILE A 298 -2.24 7.33 22.73
N ARG A 299 -2.61 6.20 23.31
CA ARG A 299 -3.07 6.11 24.71
C ARG A 299 -2.96 4.71 25.26
N GLN A 300 -2.77 4.57 26.57
CA GLN A 300 -2.82 3.27 27.23
C GLN A 300 -4.19 2.60 27.04
N ASP A 301 -4.17 1.28 26.98
CA ASP A 301 -5.36 0.44 27.12
C ASP A 301 -5.45 -0.04 28.58
N SER A 302 -6.38 0.52 29.34
CA SER A 302 -6.57 0.17 30.74
C SER A 302 -7.23 -1.19 30.98
N THR A 303 -7.57 -1.91 29.93
CA THR A 303 -8.27 -3.21 30.01
C THR A 303 -7.32 -4.40 29.95
N ILE A 304 -6.05 -4.18 29.62
CA ILE A 304 -4.96 -5.17 29.59
C ILE A 304 -3.68 -4.57 30.19
N ASP A 305 -2.81 -5.44 30.73
CA ASP A 305 -1.62 -5.01 31.48
C ASP A 305 -0.64 -4.19 30.64
N ASN A 306 -0.37 -4.59 29.41
CA ASN A 306 0.63 -3.99 28.53
C ASN A 306 0.00 -3.63 27.17
N GLY A 307 -0.92 -2.68 27.14
CA GLY A 307 -1.68 -2.34 25.95
C GLY A 307 -1.64 -0.88 25.54
N LEU A 308 -1.59 -0.66 24.23
CA LEU A 308 -1.75 0.66 23.61
C LEU A 308 -2.85 0.65 22.56
N ASN A 309 -3.52 1.78 22.45
CA ASN A 309 -4.40 2.10 21.32
C ASN A 309 -3.77 3.24 20.53
N LEU A 310 -3.88 3.17 19.20
CA LEU A 310 -3.47 4.26 18.32
C LEU A 310 -4.39 4.35 17.09
N TRP A 311 -4.33 5.48 16.43
CA TRP A 311 -5.00 5.78 15.18
C TRP A 311 -3.94 6.02 14.12
N CYS A 312 -3.98 5.24 13.03
CA CYS A 312 -3.03 5.28 11.93
C CYS A 312 -3.73 5.70 10.64
N VAL A 313 -3.18 6.64 9.91
CA VAL A 313 -3.74 7.15 8.66
C VAL A 313 -2.63 7.32 7.61
N SER A 314 -2.89 6.92 6.36
CA SER A 314 -1.94 7.11 5.28
C SER A 314 -2.67 7.20 3.92
N ASP A 315 -2.05 7.86 2.95
CA ASP A 315 -2.49 7.79 1.56
C ASP A 315 -2.24 6.39 1.00
N ASN A 316 -3.34 5.66 0.76
CA ASN A 316 -3.31 4.27 0.32
C ASN A 316 -2.80 4.09 -1.12
N LEU A 317 -2.83 5.13 -1.95
CA LEU A 317 -2.25 5.12 -3.29
C LEU A 317 -0.75 5.38 -3.25
N ARG A 318 -0.27 6.15 -2.25
CA ARG A 318 1.14 6.46 -2.00
C ARG A 318 1.79 5.38 -1.14
N LYS A 319 1.81 5.54 0.18
CA LYS A 319 2.47 4.57 1.08
C LYS A 319 1.89 3.16 0.96
N GLY A 320 0.60 3.05 0.75
CA GLY A 320 -0.07 1.77 0.55
C GLY A 320 0.27 1.06 -0.79
N ALA A 321 0.84 1.76 -1.78
CA ALA A 321 1.06 1.22 -3.12
C ALA A 321 2.27 1.82 -3.83
N ALA A 322 2.08 2.95 -4.52
CA ALA A 322 3.06 3.52 -5.45
C ALA A 322 4.35 3.97 -4.75
N LEU A 323 4.24 4.68 -3.63
CA LEU A 323 5.39 5.15 -2.87
C LEU A 323 6.22 3.97 -2.34
N ASN A 324 5.57 2.97 -1.74
CA ASN A 324 6.28 1.82 -1.22
C ASN A 324 7.03 1.07 -2.33
N ALA A 325 6.43 0.94 -3.53
CA ALA A 325 7.08 0.32 -4.69
C ALA A 325 8.29 1.13 -5.18
N VAL A 326 8.19 2.46 -5.24
CA VAL A 326 9.32 3.34 -5.60
C VAL A 326 10.41 3.28 -4.54
N GLN A 327 10.08 3.29 -3.26
CA GLN A 327 11.04 3.15 -2.16
C GLN A 327 11.78 1.78 -2.22
N ILE A 328 11.08 0.69 -2.59
CA ILE A 328 11.73 -0.61 -2.85
C ILE A 328 12.74 -0.47 -4.00
N ALA A 329 12.37 0.22 -5.08
CA ALA A 329 13.29 0.48 -6.20
C ALA A 329 14.52 1.32 -5.75
N GLU A 330 14.33 2.34 -4.90
CA GLU A 330 15.43 3.11 -4.31
C GLU A 330 16.38 2.24 -3.48
N VAL A 331 15.84 1.35 -2.63
CA VAL A 331 16.65 0.41 -1.86
C VAL A 331 17.44 -0.51 -2.79
N TYR A 332 16.82 -1.02 -3.85
CA TYR A 332 17.50 -1.86 -4.84
C TYR A 332 18.61 -1.13 -5.57
N VAL A 333 18.36 0.08 -6.03
CA VAL A 333 19.38 0.93 -6.67
C VAL A 333 20.54 1.18 -5.72
N ASN A 334 20.27 1.63 -4.51
CA ASN A 334 21.30 2.05 -3.56
C ASN A 334 22.14 0.86 -3.03
N ARG A 335 21.53 -0.30 -2.82
CA ARG A 335 22.22 -1.46 -2.24
C ARG A 335 22.85 -2.38 -3.26
N ILE A 336 22.26 -2.49 -4.45
CA ILE A 336 22.61 -3.51 -5.43
C ILE A 336 23.19 -2.91 -6.71
N LEU A 337 22.47 -2.02 -7.40
CA LEU A 337 22.89 -1.52 -8.71
C LEU A 337 24.07 -0.54 -8.61
N SER A 338 24.09 0.32 -7.60
CA SER A 338 25.19 1.30 -7.42
C SER A 338 26.54 0.68 -7.08
N LYS A 339 26.57 -0.62 -6.73
CA LYS A 339 27.80 -1.37 -6.43
C LYS A 339 28.31 -2.18 -7.62
N ARG A 340 27.58 -2.19 -8.75
CA ARG A 340 28.02 -2.80 -10.00
C ARG A 340 28.75 -1.77 -10.87
#